data_20c366e8bcb6559168544b29c66573d7
#
_entry.id   20c366e8bcb6559168544b29c66573d7
#
_cell.length_a   1.000
_cell.length_b   1.000
_cell.length_c   1.000
_cell.angle_alpha   90.00
_cell.angle_beta   90.00
_cell.angle_gamma   90.00
#
_symmetry.space_group_name_H-M   'P 1'
#
loop_
_entity.id
_entity.type
_entity.pdbx_description
1 polymer ?
#
loop_
_entity_poly.entity_id
_entity_poly.type
_entity_poly.pdbx_seq_one_letter_code
_entity_poly.pdbx_strand_id
1 'polypeptide(L)'
;MKKEKSKPQKRNKVREIDFIGKMITLLKILQEKTDEETTLMQKELLEEMTKREYACSERVMVDYLRGLASVMNPTNEAGQQDLTKEKEEFKILYRDLEKKLRKVKEGASAEKIMEQETSFQISAIRFQHLFSFKELNQVIESVMLQDNLNERDKENLVRKLAKLSSKNFLKHCPFVSETTGTIHSKITGVYKNSRIDEKNVFINLKKIEEAIQDFGGEGGKIGFHFYGYNEKKELIPRRNADGSLRWYIMDPYYILLYNGKYYLVGALDGYENVSFYRMDLMFDLTTKPRESLIKEVDPLTGEIKRVKALRRKAVKIKGLPCKWDSKTASKFQAQHLYMYYGDVEEIALKVDRERYTLIHDYWGENYTFIKHIDEKYDEVVLECVPEAMEVWAL
;
A
#
# COMPACT_ATOMS: atom_id res chain seq x y z
N MET A 1 -0.45 42.23 -60.32
CA MET A 1 -0.59 40.91 -59.70
C MET A 1 0.33 40.89 -58.48
N LYS A 2 -0.23 41.04 -57.27
CA LYS A 2 0.50 40.93 -55.98
C LYS A 2 0.56 39.47 -55.60
N LYS A 3 1.78 38.89 -55.47
CA LYS A 3 1.97 37.57 -54.90
C LYS A 3 1.76 37.66 -53.39
N GLU A 4 0.71 37.02 -52.89
CA GLU A 4 0.51 36.80 -51.46
C GLU A 4 1.61 35.92 -50.93
N LYS A 5 2.42 36.47 -49.99
CA LYS A 5 3.38 35.69 -49.18
C LYS A 5 2.60 34.86 -48.17
N SER A 6 2.51 33.57 -48.39
CA SER A 6 1.92 32.59 -47.47
C SER A 6 2.62 32.61 -46.11
N LYS A 7 1.80 32.67 -45.06
CA LYS A 7 2.08 32.94 -43.66
C LYS A 7 3.14 31.98 -43.03
N PRO A 8 4.16 32.51 -42.34
CA PRO A 8 5.17 31.71 -41.63
C PRO A 8 4.61 30.94 -40.40
N GLN A 9 3.47 31.35 -39.86
CA GLN A 9 2.89 30.76 -38.65
C GLN A 9 2.45 29.26 -38.73
N LYS A 10 1.94 28.82 -39.90
CA LYS A 10 1.54 27.40 -40.05
C LYS A 10 2.70 26.43 -40.09
N ARG A 11 3.83 26.80 -40.69
CA ARG A 11 5.04 25.97 -40.80
C ARG A 11 5.77 25.76 -39.45
N ASN A 12 5.80 26.80 -38.61
CA ASN A 12 6.38 26.69 -37.27
C ASN A 12 5.57 25.76 -36.35
N LYS A 13 4.23 25.89 -36.36
CA LYS A 13 3.34 25.09 -35.56
C LYS A 13 3.40 23.58 -35.88
N VAL A 14 3.55 23.21 -37.16
CA VAL A 14 3.69 21.81 -37.58
C VAL A 14 5.07 21.24 -37.14
N ARG A 15 6.15 22.04 -37.21
CA ARG A 15 7.46 21.64 -36.75
C ARG A 15 7.53 21.45 -35.22
N GLU A 16 6.86 22.30 -34.46
CA GLU A 16 6.75 22.19 -33.01
C GLU A 16 5.97 20.93 -32.58
N ILE A 17 4.86 20.62 -33.27
CA ILE A 17 4.09 19.40 -33.01
C ILE A 17 4.90 18.14 -33.33
N ASP A 18 5.66 18.16 -34.43
CA ASP A 18 6.55 17.03 -34.78
C ASP A 18 7.69 16.86 -33.75
N PHE A 19 8.28 17.94 -33.27
CA PHE A 19 9.28 17.93 -32.22
C PHE A 19 8.75 17.32 -30.91
N ILE A 20 7.61 17.80 -30.42
CA ILE A 20 6.95 17.29 -29.21
C ILE A 20 6.59 15.81 -29.36
N GLY A 21 6.06 15.43 -30.53
CA GLY A 21 5.73 14.04 -30.83
C GLY A 21 6.95 13.12 -30.75
N LYS A 22 8.09 13.53 -31.29
CA LYS A 22 9.36 12.78 -31.21
C LYS A 22 9.88 12.65 -29.79
N MET A 23 9.86 13.73 -29.00
CA MET A 23 10.29 13.72 -27.59
C MET A 23 9.43 12.77 -26.74
N ILE A 24 8.11 12.87 -26.86
CA ILE A 24 7.18 12.01 -26.14
C ILE A 24 7.34 10.54 -26.56
N THR A 25 7.53 10.29 -27.85
CA THR A 25 7.74 8.93 -28.37
C THR A 25 9.03 8.33 -27.86
N LEU A 26 10.12 9.11 -27.86
CA LEU A 26 11.39 8.70 -27.29
C LEU A 26 11.26 8.32 -25.82
N LEU A 27 10.61 9.17 -25.02
CA LEU A 27 10.36 8.91 -23.60
C LEU A 27 9.54 7.62 -23.41
N LYS A 28 8.47 7.43 -24.18
CA LYS A 28 7.66 6.21 -24.12
C LYS A 28 8.46 4.95 -24.47
N ILE A 29 9.33 5.01 -25.47
CA ILE A 29 10.19 3.87 -25.83
C ILE A 29 11.11 3.52 -24.66
N LEU A 30 11.75 4.51 -24.06
CA LEU A 30 12.62 4.30 -22.89
C LEU A 30 11.83 3.67 -21.72
N GLN A 31 10.69 4.23 -21.37
CA GLN A 31 9.86 3.71 -20.29
C GLN A 31 9.33 2.29 -20.55
N GLU A 32 9.00 1.96 -21.79
CA GLU A 32 8.43 0.66 -22.13
C GLU A 32 9.47 -0.45 -22.30
N LYS A 33 10.67 -0.11 -22.78
CA LYS A 33 11.66 -1.11 -23.24
C LYS A 33 12.94 -1.16 -22.43
N THR A 34 13.13 -0.23 -21.50
CA THR A 34 14.33 -0.20 -20.67
C THR A 34 13.98 -0.19 -19.18
N ASP A 35 14.91 -0.71 -18.39
CA ASP A 35 14.79 -0.85 -16.94
C ASP A 35 16.20 -1.04 -16.31
N GLU A 36 16.25 -1.53 -15.07
CA GLU A 36 17.51 -1.77 -14.36
C GLU A 36 18.38 -2.87 -14.99
N GLU A 37 17.78 -3.81 -15.73
CA GLU A 37 18.47 -4.92 -16.38
C GLU A 37 18.61 -4.74 -17.89
N THR A 38 17.70 -3.98 -18.52
CA THR A 38 17.61 -3.83 -19.97
C THR A 38 17.95 -2.40 -20.39
N THR A 39 18.94 -2.27 -21.23
CA THR A 39 19.35 -1.00 -21.85
C THR A 39 19.17 -1.05 -23.35
N LEU A 40 19.01 0.09 -24.02
CA LEU A 40 19.03 0.20 -25.49
C LEU A 40 20.30 0.88 -25.98
N MET A 41 20.79 0.40 -27.12
CA MET A 41 21.82 1.08 -27.88
C MET A 41 21.18 2.16 -28.76
N GLN A 42 21.97 3.14 -29.16
CA GLN A 42 21.54 4.25 -30.02
C GLN A 42 20.84 3.77 -31.29
N LYS A 43 21.36 2.72 -31.94
CA LYS A 43 20.79 2.12 -33.16
C LYS A 43 19.40 1.51 -32.89
N GLU A 44 19.26 0.75 -31.82
CA GLU A 44 17.99 0.12 -31.43
C GLU A 44 16.91 1.15 -31.14
N LEU A 45 17.30 2.26 -30.49
CA LEU A 45 16.41 3.38 -30.19
C LEU A 45 15.91 4.07 -31.46
N LEU A 46 16.79 4.27 -32.47
CA LEU A 46 16.42 4.80 -33.78
C LEU A 46 15.48 3.88 -34.55
N GLU A 47 15.71 2.56 -34.52
CA GLU A 47 14.83 1.58 -35.11
C GLU A 47 13.43 1.63 -34.48
N GLU A 48 13.36 1.75 -33.17
CA GLU A 48 12.08 1.87 -32.44
C GLU A 48 11.35 3.18 -32.73
N MET A 49 12.08 4.29 -32.86
CA MET A 49 11.52 5.59 -33.27
C MET A 49 10.92 5.48 -34.70
N THR A 50 11.64 4.84 -35.59
CA THR A 50 11.23 4.63 -36.99
C THR A 50 9.97 3.75 -37.08
N LYS A 51 9.91 2.66 -36.32
CA LYS A 51 8.71 1.79 -36.22
C LYS A 51 7.46 2.54 -35.75
N ARG A 52 7.64 3.64 -35.01
CA ARG A 52 6.54 4.46 -34.50
C ARG A 52 6.29 5.70 -35.36
N GLU A 53 6.80 5.74 -36.59
CA GLU A 53 6.63 6.83 -37.57
C GLU A 53 7.33 8.16 -37.18
N TYR A 54 8.26 8.13 -36.23
CA TYR A 54 9.02 9.30 -35.79
C TYR A 54 10.51 9.19 -36.09
N ALA A 55 10.85 8.82 -37.33
CA ALA A 55 12.24 8.73 -37.77
C ALA A 55 13.01 10.06 -37.57
N CYS A 56 14.26 9.95 -37.12
CA CYS A 56 15.20 11.05 -37.00
C CYS A 56 16.62 10.58 -37.25
N SER A 57 17.56 11.53 -37.47
CA SER A 57 18.99 11.19 -37.56
C SER A 57 19.56 10.88 -36.17
N GLU A 58 20.67 10.16 -36.12
CA GLU A 58 21.41 9.86 -34.89
C GLU A 58 21.69 11.11 -34.05
N ARG A 59 22.17 12.16 -34.68
CA ARG A 59 22.50 13.42 -34.01
C ARG A 59 21.27 14.05 -33.36
N VAL A 60 20.16 14.10 -34.08
CA VAL A 60 18.88 14.66 -33.57
C VAL A 60 18.36 13.82 -32.41
N MET A 61 18.49 12.49 -32.49
CA MET A 61 18.09 11.62 -31.39
C MET A 61 18.92 11.84 -30.13
N VAL A 62 20.23 12.02 -30.25
CA VAL A 62 21.12 12.38 -29.14
C VAL A 62 20.73 13.72 -28.51
N ASP A 63 20.41 14.74 -29.35
CA ASP A 63 19.97 16.04 -28.85
C ASP A 63 18.63 15.90 -28.09
N TYR A 64 17.70 15.10 -28.58
CA TYR A 64 16.43 14.81 -27.88
C TYR A 64 16.68 14.08 -26.55
N LEU A 65 17.56 13.09 -26.54
CA LEU A 65 17.89 12.36 -25.31
C LEU A 65 18.51 13.28 -24.25
N ARG A 66 19.42 14.16 -24.66
CA ARG A 66 20.02 15.16 -23.77
C ARG A 66 18.98 16.17 -23.27
N GLY A 67 18.08 16.60 -24.15
CA GLY A 67 16.97 17.47 -23.78
C GLY A 67 16.05 16.81 -22.75
N LEU A 68 15.69 15.54 -22.93
CA LEU A 68 14.93 14.79 -21.93
C LEU A 68 15.70 14.65 -20.61
N ALA A 69 16.99 14.30 -20.68
CA ALA A 69 17.81 14.16 -19.49
C ALA A 69 17.97 15.48 -18.72
N SER A 70 18.09 16.64 -19.42
CA SER A 70 18.17 17.94 -18.76
C SER A 70 16.90 18.36 -18.03
N VAL A 71 15.74 17.82 -18.44
CA VAL A 71 14.43 18.10 -17.80
C VAL A 71 14.12 17.08 -16.68
N MET A 72 14.50 15.82 -16.87
CA MET A 72 14.07 14.73 -16.00
C MET A 72 15.09 14.33 -14.94
N ASN A 73 16.36 14.64 -15.13
CA ASN A 73 17.43 14.38 -14.19
C ASN A 73 17.67 15.59 -13.28
N PRO A 74 18.25 15.41 -12.10
CA PRO A 74 18.66 16.51 -11.24
C PRO A 74 19.59 17.47 -11.95
N THR A 75 19.36 18.79 -11.81
CA THR A 75 20.21 19.85 -12.38
C THR A 75 20.62 20.83 -11.29
N ASN A 76 21.82 21.40 -11.44
CA ASN A 76 22.33 22.47 -10.61
C ASN A 76 21.70 23.83 -11.01
N GLU A 77 22.03 24.90 -10.30
CA GLU A 77 21.54 26.27 -10.56
C GLU A 77 21.86 26.76 -11.98
N ALA A 78 22.91 26.24 -12.61
CA ALA A 78 23.29 26.56 -13.98
C ALA A 78 22.52 25.72 -15.03
N GLY A 79 21.57 24.86 -14.63
CA GLY A 79 20.82 23.98 -15.52
C GLY A 79 21.62 22.80 -16.07
N GLN A 80 22.79 22.49 -15.51
CA GLN A 80 23.59 21.33 -15.87
C GLN A 80 23.25 20.15 -14.96
N GLN A 81 23.54 18.91 -15.40
CA GLN A 81 23.33 17.70 -14.59
C GLN A 81 24.05 17.81 -13.24
N ASP A 82 23.33 17.69 -12.14
CA ASP A 82 23.92 17.74 -10.80
C ASP A 82 24.49 16.37 -10.41
N LEU A 83 25.77 16.16 -10.69
CA LEU A 83 26.46 14.91 -10.41
C LEU A 83 26.69 14.63 -8.91
N THR A 84 26.34 15.56 -8.02
CA THR A 84 26.42 15.36 -6.56
C THR A 84 25.23 14.60 -6.01
N LYS A 85 24.15 14.48 -6.79
CA LYS A 85 22.94 13.76 -6.44
C LYS A 85 23.13 12.25 -6.54
N GLU A 86 22.33 11.52 -5.76
CA GLU A 86 22.35 10.06 -5.81
C GLU A 86 21.86 9.54 -7.18
N LYS A 87 22.43 8.41 -7.61
CA LYS A 87 22.11 7.82 -8.91
C LYS A 87 20.60 7.53 -9.06
N GLU A 88 19.93 7.22 -7.98
CA GLU A 88 18.49 6.91 -7.89
C GLU A 88 17.59 8.10 -8.24
N GLU A 89 18.11 9.32 -8.14
CA GLU A 89 17.39 10.54 -8.53
C GLU A 89 17.36 10.76 -10.05
N PHE A 90 18.27 10.12 -10.81
CA PHE A 90 18.35 10.27 -12.26
C PHE A 90 17.33 9.38 -12.97
N LYS A 91 16.50 9.95 -13.82
CA LYS A 91 15.48 9.22 -14.58
C LYS A 91 15.98 8.67 -15.92
N ILE A 92 16.92 9.36 -16.55
CA ILE A 92 17.55 8.93 -17.80
C ILE A 92 19.04 8.73 -17.57
N LEU A 93 19.47 7.49 -17.70
CA LEU A 93 20.86 7.07 -17.52
C LEU A 93 21.43 6.55 -18.83
N TYR A 94 22.72 6.80 -19.03
CA TYR A 94 23.52 6.25 -20.12
C TYR A 94 24.96 6.06 -19.66
N ARG A 95 25.72 5.22 -20.34
CA ARG A 95 27.05 4.76 -19.91
C ARG A 95 27.98 5.88 -19.44
N ASP A 96 28.06 6.98 -20.21
CA ASP A 96 28.97 8.09 -19.87
C ASP A 96 28.52 8.82 -18.59
N LEU A 97 27.23 9.06 -18.44
CA LEU A 97 26.68 9.68 -17.23
C LEU A 97 26.92 8.77 -16.00
N GLU A 98 26.68 7.47 -16.13
CA GLU A 98 26.94 6.52 -15.03
C GLU A 98 28.43 6.46 -14.65
N LYS A 99 29.35 6.56 -15.62
CA LYS A 99 30.79 6.66 -15.34
C LYS A 99 31.13 7.95 -14.60
N LYS A 100 30.51 9.07 -14.99
CA LYS A 100 30.71 10.37 -14.33
C LYS A 100 30.20 10.32 -12.88
N LEU A 101 29.01 9.81 -12.65
CA LEU A 101 28.44 9.63 -11.31
C LEU A 101 29.32 8.74 -10.42
N ARG A 102 29.85 7.64 -10.96
CA ARG A 102 30.77 6.75 -10.24
C ARG A 102 32.03 7.46 -9.80
N LYS A 103 32.67 8.23 -10.70
CA LYS A 103 33.90 8.98 -10.39
C LYS A 103 33.69 10.03 -9.30
N VAL A 104 32.53 10.71 -9.28
CA VAL A 104 32.18 11.66 -8.22
C VAL A 104 31.99 10.92 -6.89
N LYS A 105 31.32 9.79 -6.89
CA LYS A 105 31.14 8.95 -5.68
C LYS A 105 32.45 8.42 -5.13
N GLU A 106 33.47 8.21 -6.02
CA GLU A 106 34.83 7.82 -5.66
C GLU A 106 35.71 9.01 -5.23
N GLY A 107 35.14 10.23 -5.10
CA GLY A 107 35.78 11.42 -4.56
C GLY A 107 36.35 12.39 -5.59
N ALA A 108 36.05 12.21 -6.87
CA ALA A 108 36.49 13.17 -7.90
C ALA A 108 35.61 14.44 -7.89
N SER A 109 36.19 15.62 -8.18
CA SER A 109 35.43 16.87 -8.26
C SER A 109 34.37 16.81 -9.38
N ALA A 110 33.11 17.08 -9.05
CA ALA A 110 32.01 17.12 -10.00
C ALA A 110 32.25 18.18 -11.10
N GLU A 111 32.76 19.34 -10.74
CA GLU A 111 33.09 20.46 -11.66
C GLU A 111 34.08 20.04 -12.74
N LYS A 112 35.22 19.43 -12.34
CA LYS A 112 36.25 18.94 -13.28
C LYS A 112 35.74 17.83 -14.20
N ILE A 113 34.79 17.02 -13.74
CA ILE A 113 34.19 15.96 -14.56
C ILE A 113 33.16 16.52 -15.54
N MET A 114 32.45 17.58 -15.18
CA MET A 114 31.49 18.23 -16.08
C MET A 114 32.17 18.94 -17.25
N GLU A 115 33.39 19.48 -17.07
CA GLU A 115 34.17 20.13 -18.13
C GLU A 115 34.69 19.14 -19.20
N GLN A 116 34.65 17.82 -18.93
CA GLN A 116 35.07 16.83 -19.91
C GLN A 116 34.04 16.73 -21.05
N GLU A 117 34.52 16.79 -22.29
CA GLU A 117 33.68 16.69 -23.49
C GLU A 117 32.78 15.43 -23.45
N THR A 118 31.49 15.62 -23.71
CA THR A 118 30.54 14.53 -23.82
C THR A 118 30.66 13.91 -25.21
N SER A 119 30.90 12.60 -25.26
CA SER A 119 30.89 11.82 -26.49
C SER A 119 29.55 11.96 -27.24
N PHE A 120 29.62 12.09 -28.57
CA PHE A 120 28.42 12.04 -29.42
C PHE A 120 27.79 10.64 -29.50
N GLN A 121 28.51 9.59 -29.08
CA GLN A 121 28.00 8.23 -29.01
C GLN A 121 27.45 7.95 -27.62
N ILE A 122 26.14 7.83 -27.51
CA ILE A 122 25.47 7.46 -26.28
C ILE A 122 25.12 5.98 -26.35
N SER A 123 25.50 5.22 -25.34
CA SER A 123 25.28 3.78 -25.27
C SER A 123 24.70 3.35 -23.92
N ALA A 124 24.10 2.17 -23.88
CA ALA A 124 23.44 1.61 -22.70
C ALA A 124 22.45 2.60 -22.08
N ILE A 125 21.53 3.06 -22.91
CA ILE A 125 20.51 4.05 -22.54
C ILE A 125 19.38 3.34 -21.82
N ARG A 126 18.97 3.87 -20.65
CA ARG A 126 17.86 3.34 -19.90
C ARG A 126 17.07 4.42 -19.16
N PHE A 127 15.82 4.10 -18.89
CA PHE A 127 14.93 4.83 -18.00
C PHE A 127 14.97 4.18 -16.63
N GLN A 128 15.15 4.96 -15.58
CA GLN A 128 15.06 4.48 -14.20
C GLN A 128 13.63 4.63 -13.70
N HIS A 129 12.98 3.50 -13.52
CA HIS A 129 11.63 3.43 -12.99
C HIS A 129 11.59 3.80 -11.51
N LEU A 130 10.40 4.10 -11.01
CA LEU A 130 10.20 4.47 -9.59
C LEU A 130 10.55 3.31 -8.64
N PHE A 131 10.24 2.10 -9.06
CA PHE A 131 10.52 0.87 -8.32
C PHE A 131 11.53 0.02 -9.09
N SER A 132 12.46 -0.58 -8.37
CA SER A 132 13.25 -1.71 -8.87
C SER A 132 12.32 -2.93 -9.05
N PHE A 133 12.78 -3.92 -9.81
CA PHE A 133 12.03 -5.18 -9.98
C PHE A 133 11.75 -5.87 -8.64
N LYS A 134 12.73 -5.84 -7.74
CA LYS A 134 12.58 -6.41 -6.39
C LYS A 134 11.48 -5.72 -5.60
N GLU A 135 11.50 -4.40 -5.54
CA GLU A 135 10.50 -3.62 -4.79
C GLU A 135 9.11 -3.80 -5.38
N LEU A 136 8.99 -3.74 -6.71
CA LEU A 136 7.71 -3.92 -7.38
C LEU A 136 7.15 -5.33 -7.19
N ASN A 137 8.01 -6.36 -7.21
CA ASN A 137 7.61 -7.73 -6.89
C ASN A 137 7.12 -7.85 -5.44
N GLN A 138 7.77 -7.21 -4.47
CA GLN A 138 7.31 -7.19 -3.08
C GLN A 138 5.92 -6.55 -2.92
N VAL A 139 5.67 -5.45 -3.64
CA VAL A 139 4.34 -4.81 -3.65
C VAL A 139 3.30 -5.74 -4.27
N ILE A 140 3.61 -6.37 -5.40
CA ILE A 140 2.72 -7.34 -6.08
C ILE A 140 2.44 -8.54 -5.17
N GLU A 141 3.46 -9.08 -4.52
CA GLU A 141 3.31 -10.18 -3.56
C GLU A 141 2.36 -9.79 -2.43
N SER A 142 2.53 -8.60 -1.87
CA SER A 142 1.62 -8.08 -0.83
C SER A 142 0.17 -8.00 -1.31
N VAL A 143 -0.08 -7.62 -2.57
CA VAL A 143 -1.42 -7.62 -3.18
C VAL A 143 -1.95 -9.05 -3.34
N MET A 144 -1.10 -9.98 -3.81
CA MET A 144 -1.49 -11.37 -4.04
C MET A 144 -1.85 -12.11 -2.75
N LEU A 145 -1.19 -11.79 -1.65
CA LEU A 145 -1.43 -12.38 -0.33
C LEU A 145 -2.63 -11.77 0.42
N GLN A 146 -3.24 -10.72 -0.10
CA GLN A 146 -4.42 -10.10 0.54
C GLN A 146 -5.65 -11.02 0.46
N ASP A 147 -6.17 -11.43 1.60
CA ASP A 147 -7.40 -12.24 1.68
C ASP A 147 -8.67 -11.43 1.42
N ASN A 148 -8.58 -10.11 1.53
CA ASN A 148 -9.72 -9.20 1.34
C ASN A 148 -9.94 -8.77 -0.11
N LEU A 149 -9.15 -9.31 -1.05
CA LEU A 149 -9.29 -9.05 -2.49
C LEU A 149 -9.65 -10.34 -3.23
N ASN A 150 -10.64 -10.26 -4.13
CA ASN A 150 -10.94 -11.39 -5.02
C ASN A 150 -9.88 -11.51 -6.14
N GLU A 151 -9.82 -12.66 -6.77
CA GLU A 151 -8.83 -12.96 -7.81
C GLU A 151 -8.87 -11.93 -8.96
N ARG A 152 -10.07 -11.48 -9.36
CA ARG A 152 -10.24 -10.51 -10.45
C ARG A 152 -9.64 -9.14 -10.08
N ASP A 153 -9.85 -8.69 -8.85
CA ASP A 153 -9.33 -7.41 -8.40
C ASP A 153 -7.82 -7.48 -8.14
N LYS A 154 -7.30 -8.61 -7.64
CA LYS A 154 -5.86 -8.88 -7.59
C LYS A 154 -5.23 -8.80 -8.98
N GLU A 155 -5.79 -9.50 -9.97
CA GLU A 155 -5.32 -9.44 -11.35
C GLU A 155 -5.30 -8.02 -11.90
N ASN A 156 -6.37 -7.26 -11.69
CA ASN A 156 -6.46 -5.88 -12.16
C ASN A 156 -5.40 -4.99 -11.51
N LEU A 157 -5.15 -5.15 -10.21
CA LEU A 157 -4.13 -4.39 -9.49
C LEU A 157 -2.73 -4.76 -9.95
N VAL A 158 -2.42 -6.05 -10.07
CA VAL A 158 -1.11 -6.51 -10.56
C VAL A 158 -0.83 -5.99 -11.97
N ARG A 159 -1.82 -6.04 -12.88
CA ARG A 159 -1.68 -5.47 -14.23
C ARG A 159 -1.44 -3.95 -14.22
N LYS A 160 -2.01 -3.22 -13.26
CA LYS A 160 -1.76 -1.78 -13.10
C LYS A 160 -0.37 -1.53 -12.51
N LEU A 161 0.03 -2.29 -11.49
CA LEU A 161 1.35 -2.19 -10.88
C LEU A 161 2.46 -2.52 -11.88
N ALA A 162 2.29 -3.58 -12.68
CA ALA A 162 3.26 -3.95 -13.72
C ALA A 162 3.52 -2.84 -14.75
N LYS A 163 2.56 -1.90 -14.95
CA LYS A 163 2.74 -0.72 -15.81
C LYS A 163 3.62 0.37 -15.20
N LEU A 164 3.98 0.27 -13.92
CA LEU A 164 4.93 1.17 -13.27
C LEU A 164 6.39 0.84 -13.61
N SER A 165 6.62 -0.24 -14.35
CA SER A 165 7.91 -0.66 -14.86
C SER A 165 7.85 -0.90 -16.38
N SER A 166 8.94 -1.39 -16.97
CA SER A 166 9.04 -1.73 -18.38
C SER A 166 8.17 -2.93 -18.75
N LYS A 167 7.98 -3.18 -20.06
CA LYS A 167 7.33 -4.40 -20.54
C LYS A 167 8.10 -5.69 -20.22
N ASN A 168 9.40 -5.59 -19.93
CA ASN A 168 10.22 -6.72 -19.54
C ASN A 168 9.97 -7.19 -18.13
N PHE A 169 9.43 -6.32 -17.26
CA PHE A 169 9.16 -6.64 -15.86
C PHE A 169 8.35 -7.93 -15.69
N LEU A 170 7.37 -8.19 -16.58
CA LEU A 170 6.55 -9.40 -16.49
C LEU A 170 7.35 -10.69 -16.60
N LYS A 171 8.52 -10.67 -17.25
CA LYS A 171 9.44 -11.83 -17.34
C LYS A 171 10.09 -12.15 -15.99
N HIS A 172 10.22 -11.14 -15.15
CA HIS A 172 10.85 -11.22 -13.83
C HIS A 172 9.82 -11.29 -12.69
N CYS A 173 8.53 -11.25 -13.02
CA CYS A 173 7.45 -11.33 -12.04
C CYS A 173 6.99 -12.79 -11.87
N PRO A 174 7.24 -13.42 -10.71
CA PRO A 174 6.91 -14.85 -10.50
C PRO A 174 5.40 -15.11 -10.46
N PHE A 175 4.58 -14.04 -10.36
CA PHE A 175 3.13 -14.13 -10.24
C PHE A 175 2.39 -14.00 -11.57
N VAL A 176 3.09 -13.72 -12.67
CA VAL A 176 2.47 -13.50 -13.99
C VAL A 176 3.09 -14.45 -15.02
N SER A 177 2.26 -15.11 -15.80
CA SER A 177 2.73 -15.92 -16.91
C SER A 177 3.21 -15.04 -18.06
N GLU A 178 4.44 -15.26 -18.53
CA GLU A 178 4.99 -14.57 -19.71
C GLU A 178 4.16 -14.78 -20.98
N THR A 179 3.63 -15.99 -21.16
CA THR A 179 2.95 -16.39 -22.38
C THR A 179 1.52 -15.92 -22.47
N THR A 180 0.80 -15.94 -21.36
CA THR A 180 -0.65 -15.66 -21.35
C THR A 180 -1.00 -14.33 -20.68
N GLY A 181 -0.06 -13.73 -19.95
CA GLY A 181 -0.33 -12.56 -19.12
C GLY A 181 -1.34 -12.83 -17.99
N THR A 182 -1.67 -14.12 -17.78
CA THR A 182 -2.53 -14.54 -16.67
C THR A 182 -1.70 -14.63 -15.40
N ILE A 183 -2.33 -14.28 -14.28
CA ILE A 183 -1.69 -14.34 -12.99
C ILE A 183 -1.73 -15.78 -12.49
N HIS A 184 -0.55 -16.34 -12.27
CA HIS A 184 -0.38 -17.63 -11.62
C HIS A 184 0.31 -17.39 -10.29
N SER A 185 -0.44 -17.41 -9.21
CA SER A 185 0.17 -17.47 -7.90
C SER A 185 0.51 -18.94 -7.59
N LYS A 186 1.81 -19.25 -7.46
CA LYS A 186 2.26 -20.48 -6.80
C LYS A 186 2.15 -20.36 -5.28
N ILE A 187 1.98 -19.15 -4.78
CA ILE A 187 1.75 -18.83 -3.40
C ILE A 187 0.24 -18.65 -3.26
N THR A 188 -0.44 -19.68 -2.80
CA THR A 188 -1.87 -19.59 -2.48
C THR A 188 -2.00 -19.38 -0.99
N GLY A 189 -2.69 -18.28 -0.61
CA GLY A 189 -3.18 -18.14 0.76
C GLY A 189 -4.10 -19.31 1.10
N VAL A 190 -4.03 -19.77 2.34
CA VAL A 190 -4.64 -21.05 2.79
C VAL A 190 -6.17 -21.05 2.75
N TYR A 191 -6.83 -19.87 2.65
CA TYR A 191 -8.29 -19.80 2.63
C TYR A 191 -8.78 -18.78 1.61
N LYS A 192 -9.22 -19.29 0.45
CA LYS A 192 -10.07 -18.50 -0.47
C LYS A 192 -11.48 -18.44 0.10
N ASN A 193 -11.81 -17.36 0.77
CA ASN A 193 -13.20 -17.11 1.15
C ASN A 193 -13.90 -16.41 -0.02
N SER A 194 -14.37 -17.19 -1.00
CA SER A 194 -14.98 -16.73 -2.25
C SER A 194 -16.29 -15.93 -2.10
N ARG A 195 -16.73 -15.68 -0.86
CA ARG A 195 -17.99 -15.01 -0.54
C ARG A 195 -17.85 -13.69 0.22
N ILE A 196 -16.64 -13.16 0.37
CA ILE A 196 -16.45 -11.86 0.99
C ILE A 196 -16.89 -10.79 -0.02
N ASP A 197 -17.82 -9.95 0.39
CA ASP A 197 -18.12 -8.71 -0.34
C ASP A 197 -17.02 -7.67 -0.04
N GLU A 198 -15.98 -7.71 -0.84
CA GLU A 198 -14.79 -6.89 -0.69
C GLU A 198 -15.09 -5.40 -0.82
N LYS A 199 -16.06 -5.05 -1.66
CA LYS A 199 -16.51 -3.65 -1.77
C LYS A 199 -17.03 -3.17 -0.42
N ASN A 200 -17.73 -4.03 0.30
CA ASN A 200 -18.25 -3.71 1.63
C ASN A 200 -17.12 -3.47 2.64
N VAL A 201 -16.05 -4.28 2.61
CA VAL A 201 -14.90 -4.10 3.51
C VAL A 201 -14.24 -2.73 3.31
N PHE A 202 -13.95 -2.32 2.07
CA PHE A 202 -13.33 -1.02 1.78
C PHE A 202 -14.26 0.16 2.10
N ILE A 203 -15.57 0.01 1.83
CA ILE A 203 -16.55 1.02 2.20
C ILE A 203 -16.61 1.16 3.72
N ASN A 204 -16.61 0.06 4.45
CA ASN A 204 -16.64 0.05 5.91
C ASN A 204 -15.34 0.65 6.48
N LEU A 205 -14.19 0.26 5.94
CA LEU A 205 -12.88 0.81 6.33
C LEU A 205 -12.91 2.34 6.26
N LYS A 206 -13.27 2.89 5.10
CA LYS A 206 -13.36 4.33 4.91
C LYS A 206 -14.31 5.02 5.88
N LYS A 207 -15.52 4.49 6.06
CA LYS A 207 -16.52 5.04 6.99
C LYS A 207 -16.04 5.00 8.43
N ILE A 208 -15.35 3.93 8.83
CA ILE A 208 -14.82 3.78 10.19
C ILE A 208 -13.66 4.76 10.42
N GLU A 209 -12.75 4.90 9.45
CA GLU A 209 -11.68 5.91 9.51
C GLU A 209 -12.26 7.33 9.64
N GLU A 210 -13.27 7.67 8.83
CA GLU A 210 -13.99 8.94 8.93
C GLU A 210 -14.59 9.14 10.33
N ALA A 211 -15.23 8.10 10.90
CA ALA A 211 -15.82 8.18 12.23
C ALA A 211 -14.76 8.33 13.34
N ILE A 212 -13.61 7.66 13.22
CA ILE A 212 -12.51 7.78 14.18
C ILE A 212 -11.93 9.19 14.18
N GLN A 213 -11.85 9.84 13.00
CA GLN A 213 -11.28 11.18 12.82
C GLN A 213 -12.32 12.31 13.01
N ASP A 214 -13.60 11.98 13.13
CA ASP A 214 -14.67 12.97 13.28
C ASP A 214 -14.46 13.86 14.53
N PHE A 215 -15.09 15.03 14.58
CA PHE A 215 -14.96 15.98 15.68
C PHE A 215 -13.51 16.39 16.02
N GLY A 216 -12.67 16.57 14.99
CA GLY A 216 -11.25 16.96 15.17
C GLY A 216 -10.40 15.87 15.83
N GLY A 217 -10.77 14.60 15.67
CA GLY A 217 -10.09 13.42 16.23
C GLY A 217 -10.68 12.90 17.54
N GLU A 218 -11.70 13.57 18.09
CA GLU A 218 -12.42 13.05 19.26
C GLU A 218 -13.27 11.81 18.90
N GLY A 219 -13.67 11.70 17.62
CA GLY A 219 -14.39 10.57 17.04
C GLY A 219 -15.89 10.56 17.29
N GLY A 220 -16.61 9.98 16.31
CA GLY A 220 -18.05 9.81 16.36
C GLY A 220 -18.46 8.36 16.56
N LYS A 221 -19.72 8.11 16.96
CA LYS A 221 -20.30 6.76 17.03
C LYS A 221 -20.66 6.25 15.64
N ILE A 222 -20.63 4.93 15.50
CA ILE A 222 -21.11 4.22 14.31
C ILE A 222 -22.26 3.28 14.66
N GLY A 223 -23.06 2.95 13.64
CA GLY A 223 -24.10 1.92 13.74
C GLY A 223 -24.01 0.91 12.61
N PHE A 224 -24.31 -0.37 12.88
CA PHE A 224 -24.24 -1.44 11.88
C PHE A 224 -25.06 -2.67 12.27
N HIS A 225 -25.34 -3.54 11.30
CA HIS A 225 -25.77 -4.92 11.53
C HIS A 225 -24.56 -5.85 11.45
N PHE A 226 -24.49 -6.84 12.34
CA PHE A 226 -23.40 -7.82 12.34
C PHE A 226 -23.93 -9.20 11.94
N TYR A 227 -23.18 -9.84 11.04
CA TYR A 227 -23.50 -11.14 10.46
C TYR A 227 -22.53 -12.21 10.96
N GLY A 228 -22.91 -13.47 10.79
CA GLY A 228 -22.07 -14.63 11.05
C GLY A 228 -22.38 -15.72 10.04
N TYR A 229 -21.53 -16.75 9.99
CA TYR A 229 -21.78 -17.92 9.15
C TYR A 229 -22.58 -18.98 9.90
N ASN A 230 -23.51 -19.64 9.20
CA ASN A 230 -24.18 -20.84 9.68
C ASN A 230 -23.44 -22.11 9.19
N GLU A 231 -23.96 -23.29 9.54
CA GLU A 231 -23.44 -24.60 9.15
C GLU A 231 -23.46 -24.83 7.64
N LYS A 232 -24.32 -24.12 6.89
CA LYS A 232 -24.40 -24.14 5.42
C LYS A 232 -23.44 -23.13 4.76
N LYS A 233 -22.59 -22.45 5.57
CA LYS A 233 -21.66 -21.40 5.11
C LYS A 233 -22.39 -20.19 4.51
N GLU A 234 -23.60 -19.92 4.96
CA GLU A 234 -24.39 -18.75 4.56
C GLU A 234 -24.22 -17.64 5.59
N LEU A 235 -24.13 -16.39 5.11
CA LEU A 235 -24.11 -15.22 5.98
C LEU A 235 -25.52 -14.96 6.51
N ILE A 236 -25.68 -15.04 7.82
CA ILE A 236 -26.93 -14.77 8.51
C ILE A 236 -26.75 -13.59 9.49
N PRO A 237 -27.73 -12.67 9.55
CA PRO A 237 -27.68 -11.55 10.48
C PRO A 237 -27.90 -12.03 11.93
N ARG A 238 -27.19 -11.38 12.85
CA ARG A 238 -27.48 -11.54 14.28
C ARG A 238 -28.84 -10.92 14.62
N ARG A 239 -29.63 -11.63 15.46
CA ARG A 239 -30.95 -11.21 15.84
C ARG A 239 -31.05 -11.02 17.35
N ASN A 240 -31.99 -10.21 17.79
CA ASN A 240 -32.43 -10.10 19.18
C ASN A 240 -33.28 -11.31 19.56
N ALA A 241 -33.57 -11.44 20.85
CA ALA A 241 -34.44 -12.54 21.37
C ALA A 241 -35.86 -12.54 20.78
N ASP A 242 -36.36 -11.39 20.37
CA ASP A 242 -37.67 -11.21 19.72
C ASP A 242 -37.64 -11.51 18.21
N GLY A 243 -36.49 -11.93 17.65
CA GLY A 243 -36.31 -12.24 16.23
C GLY A 243 -36.04 -11.02 15.34
N SER A 244 -36.10 -9.80 15.85
CA SER A 244 -35.73 -8.60 15.09
C SER A 244 -34.25 -8.56 14.75
N LEU A 245 -33.85 -7.84 13.66
CA LEU A 245 -32.47 -7.64 13.32
C LEU A 245 -31.76 -6.85 14.43
N ARG A 246 -30.65 -7.38 14.92
CA ARG A 246 -29.86 -6.71 15.96
C ARG A 246 -29.08 -5.56 15.37
N TRP A 247 -29.34 -4.36 15.88
CA TRP A 247 -28.62 -3.14 15.56
C TRP A 247 -27.56 -2.87 16.63
N TYR A 248 -26.34 -2.61 16.18
CA TYR A 248 -25.19 -2.32 17.05
C TYR A 248 -24.84 -0.85 16.94
N ILE A 249 -24.66 -0.18 18.07
CA ILE A 249 -24.07 1.15 18.14
C ILE A 249 -22.75 1.01 18.88
N MET A 250 -21.69 1.60 18.33
CA MET A 250 -20.34 1.38 18.80
C MET A 250 -19.52 2.66 18.74
N ASP A 251 -18.63 2.82 19.72
CA ASP A 251 -17.54 3.79 19.73
C ASP A 251 -16.32 3.16 19.04
N PRO A 252 -15.92 3.60 17.83
CA PRO A 252 -14.77 3.07 17.11
C PRO A 252 -13.49 3.74 17.60
N TYR A 253 -12.41 2.98 17.83
CA TYR A 253 -11.13 3.53 18.28
C TYR A 253 -9.98 3.19 17.34
N TYR A 254 -9.79 1.90 17.02
CA TYR A 254 -8.66 1.43 16.24
C TYR A 254 -9.08 0.38 15.22
N ILE A 255 -8.25 0.22 14.20
CA ILE A 255 -8.39 -0.81 13.18
C ILE A 255 -7.17 -1.72 13.28
N LEU A 256 -7.39 -3.03 13.37
CA LEU A 256 -6.36 -4.06 13.36
C LEU A 256 -6.49 -4.94 12.14
N LEU A 257 -5.35 -5.31 11.56
CA LEU A 257 -5.24 -6.40 10.60
C LEU A 257 -4.71 -7.63 11.35
N TYR A 258 -5.54 -8.67 11.44
CA TYR A 258 -5.18 -9.93 12.10
C TYR A 258 -5.59 -11.11 11.22
N ASN A 259 -4.65 -12.01 10.93
CA ASN A 259 -4.85 -13.17 10.04
C ASN A 259 -5.57 -12.80 8.73
N GLY A 260 -5.11 -11.75 8.06
CA GLY A 260 -5.66 -11.28 6.78
C GLY A 260 -7.06 -10.65 6.86
N LYS A 261 -7.61 -10.41 8.05
CA LYS A 261 -8.92 -9.78 8.26
C LYS A 261 -8.79 -8.46 9.01
N TYR A 262 -9.58 -7.47 8.57
CA TYR A 262 -9.69 -6.21 9.31
C TYR A 262 -10.69 -6.36 10.46
N TYR A 263 -10.24 -5.95 11.63
CA TYR A 263 -11.06 -5.88 12.84
C TYR A 263 -11.19 -4.44 13.31
N LEU A 264 -12.40 -4.05 13.60
CA LEU A 264 -12.67 -2.85 14.37
C LEU A 264 -12.48 -3.15 15.84
N VAL A 265 -11.63 -2.38 16.51
CA VAL A 265 -11.47 -2.33 17.95
C VAL A 265 -12.30 -1.17 18.48
N GLY A 266 -13.27 -1.44 19.33
CA GLY A 266 -14.17 -0.43 19.83
C GLY A 266 -14.90 -0.86 21.09
N ALA A 267 -15.93 -0.13 21.48
CA ALA A 267 -16.80 -0.49 22.58
C ALA A 267 -18.26 -0.30 22.20
N LEU A 268 -19.10 -1.29 22.47
CA LEU A 268 -20.53 -1.19 22.26
C LEU A 268 -21.14 -0.14 23.19
N ASP A 269 -22.16 0.55 22.70
CA ASP A 269 -22.91 1.50 23.51
C ASP A 269 -23.57 0.77 24.69
N GLY A 270 -23.47 1.34 25.89
CA GLY A 270 -23.95 0.71 27.11
C GLY A 270 -23.00 -0.32 27.75
N TYR A 271 -21.86 -0.64 27.12
CA TYR A 271 -20.86 -1.56 27.67
C TYR A 271 -19.54 -0.83 27.90
N GLU A 272 -18.82 -1.21 28.96
CA GLU A 272 -17.54 -0.58 29.33
C GLU A 272 -16.30 -1.32 28.79
N ASN A 273 -16.48 -2.54 28.29
CA ASN A 273 -15.38 -3.39 27.81
C ASN A 273 -15.10 -3.16 26.34
N VAL A 274 -13.82 -3.35 25.95
CA VAL A 274 -13.41 -3.42 24.54
C VAL A 274 -14.11 -4.58 23.84
N SER A 275 -14.38 -4.43 22.57
CA SER A 275 -15.01 -5.44 21.70
C SER A 275 -14.38 -5.41 20.31
N PHE A 276 -14.38 -6.55 19.63
CA PHE A 276 -13.79 -6.74 18.31
C PHE A 276 -14.86 -7.16 17.31
N TYR A 277 -14.88 -6.48 16.16
CA TYR A 277 -15.80 -6.82 15.07
C TYR A 277 -15.07 -6.93 13.75
N ARG A 278 -15.21 -8.07 13.08
CA ARG A 278 -14.67 -8.25 11.72
C ARG A 278 -15.43 -7.36 10.75
N MET A 279 -14.69 -6.54 9.98
CA MET A 279 -15.29 -5.55 9.08
C MET A 279 -16.00 -6.17 7.88
N ASP A 280 -15.59 -7.37 7.44
CA ASP A 280 -16.24 -8.12 6.37
C ASP A 280 -17.60 -8.70 6.76
N LEU A 281 -17.91 -8.73 8.06
CA LEU A 281 -19.19 -9.18 8.63
C LEU A 281 -20.09 -8.03 9.10
N MET A 282 -19.68 -6.77 8.85
CA MET A 282 -20.45 -5.58 9.19
C MET A 282 -21.23 -5.10 7.96
N PHE A 283 -22.55 -4.95 8.10
CA PHE A 283 -23.44 -4.50 7.03
C PHE A 283 -24.21 -3.26 7.45
N ASP A 284 -24.69 -2.49 6.47
CA ASP A 284 -25.47 -1.26 6.67
C ASP A 284 -24.80 -0.22 7.57
N LEU A 285 -23.46 -0.18 7.54
CA LEU A 285 -22.67 0.69 8.39
C LEU A 285 -22.97 2.16 8.10
N THR A 286 -23.28 2.90 9.15
CA THR A 286 -23.50 4.35 9.13
C THR A 286 -22.69 5.06 10.20
N THR A 287 -22.21 6.25 9.87
CA THR A 287 -21.53 7.18 10.81
C THR A 287 -22.53 8.11 11.52
N LYS A 288 -23.84 7.96 11.25
CA LYS A 288 -24.92 8.76 11.85
C LYS A 288 -26.04 7.86 12.33
N PRO A 289 -25.80 6.95 13.29
CA PRO A 289 -26.86 6.11 13.82
C PRO A 289 -27.91 6.98 14.52
N ARG A 290 -29.18 6.81 14.15
CA ARG A 290 -30.29 7.68 14.63
C ARG A 290 -30.40 7.68 16.15
N GLU A 291 -30.15 6.54 16.77
CA GLU A 291 -30.23 6.30 18.19
C GLU A 291 -29.19 7.07 19.01
N SER A 292 -28.06 7.40 18.37
CA SER A 292 -26.96 8.13 19.01
C SER A 292 -26.94 9.62 18.64
N LEU A 293 -27.92 10.13 17.89
CA LEU A 293 -27.97 11.54 17.54
C LEU A 293 -28.42 12.38 18.74
N ILE A 294 -27.57 13.28 19.20
CA ILE A 294 -27.93 14.30 20.20
C ILE A 294 -28.72 15.43 19.54
N LYS A 295 -29.59 16.05 20.32
CA LYS A 295 -30.33 17.25 19.90
C LYS A 295 -29.54 18.48 20.34
N GLU A 296 -29.17 19.31 19.39
CA GLU A 296 -28.64 20.66 19.67
C GLU A 296 -29.70 21.69 19.30
N VAL A 297 -29.88 22.67 20.16
CA VAL A 297 -30.74 23.83 19.91
C VAL A 297 -29.83 24.96 19.43
N ASP A 298 -30.09 25.47 18.24
CA ASP A 298 -29.39 26.63 17.72
C ASP A 298 -29.73 27.86 18.65
N PRO A 299 -28.73 28.44 19.30
CA PRO A 299 -28.99 29.51 20.26
C PRO A 299 -29.57 30.79 19.64
N LEU A 300 -29.46 31.00 18.35
CA LEU A 300 -29.95 32.16 17.63
C LEU A 300 -31.34 31.98 17.03
N THR A 301 -31.61 30.77 16.49
CA THR A 301 -32.85 30.48 15.77
C THR A 301 -33.84 29.64 16.57
N GLY A 302 -33.40 28.95 17.64
CA GLY A 302 -34.20 28.03 18.40
C GLY A 302 -34.47 26.69 17.64
N GLU A 303 -33.88 26.50 16.45
CA GLU A 303 -34.02 25.27 15.67
C GLU A 303 -33.32 24.08 16.35
N ILE A 304 -34.05 22.97 16.41
CA ILE A 304 -33.49 21.70 16.92
C ILE A 304 -32.81 20.97 15.75
N LYS A 305 -31.47 20.90 15.79
CA LYS A 305 -30.67 20.09 14.88
C LYS A 305 -30.29 18.77 15.52
N ARG A 306 -30.36 17.67 14.76
CA ARG A 306 -29.80 16.39 15.16
C ARG A 306 -28.35 16.32 14.70
N VAL A 307 -27.41 16.21 15.63
CA VAL A 307 -25.99 16.11 15.38
C VAL A 307 -25.47 14.73 15.75
N LYS A 308 -24.34 14.35 15.18
CA LYS A 308 -23.66 13.09 15.54
C LYS A 308 -23.30 13.09 17.03
N ALA A 309 -23.37 11.93 17.69
CA ALA A 309 -22.86 11.76 19.03
C ALA A 309 -21.35 11.50 19.02
N LEU A 310 -20.65 12.17 19.95
CA LEU A 310 -19.24 11.87 20.25
C LEU A 310 -19.11 10.44 20.82
N ARG A 311 -18.02 9.76 20.46
CA ARG A 311 -17.60 8.54 21.14
C ARG A 311 -17.13 8.84 22.57
N ARG A 312 -17.20 7.86 23.44
CA ARG A 312 -16.60 7.95 24.79
C ARG A 312 -15.07 8.06 24.69
N LYS A 313 -14.42 8.68 25.67
CA LYS A 313 -12.96 8.70 25.73
C LYS A 313 -12.40 7.29 26.00
N ALA A 314 -11.29 6.91 25.36
CA ALA A 314 -10.68 5.60 25.49
C ALA A 314 -10.40 5.18 26.94
N VAL A 315 -10.02 6.11 27.81
CA VAL A 315 -9.78 5.89 29.24
C VAL A 315 -11.00 5.34 30.00
N LYS A 316 -12.19 5.50 29.46
CA LYS A 316 -13.44 4.96 30.03
C LYS A 316 -13.75 3.54 29.58
N ILE A 317 -12.93 2.95 28.72
CA ILE A 317 -13.16 1.62 28.16
C ILE A 317 -12.12 0.67 28.74
N LYS A 318 -12.61 -0.32 29.49
CA LYS A 318 -11.79 -1.35 30.11
C LYS A 318 -11.11 -2.20 29.02
N GLY A 319 -9.81 -2.41 29.15
CA GLY A 319 -9.02 -3.18 28.20
C GLY A 319 -8.58 -2.44 26.94
N LEU A 320 -8.95 -1.15 26.79
CA LEU A 320 -8.57 -0.37 25.62
C LEU A 320 -7.32 0.49 25.91
N PRO A 321 -6.24 0.39 25.14
CA PRO A 321 -5.08 1.26 25.26
C PRO A 321 -5.41 2.72 24.95
N CYS A 322 -4.92 3.66 25.77
CA CYS A 322 -5.10 5.09 25.52
C CYS A 322 -4.19 5.66 24.44
N LYS A 323 -3.05 5.00 24.17
CA LYS A 323 -2.12 5.32 23.09
C LYS A 323 -2.07 4.13 22.13
N TRP A 324 -1.94 4.43 20.84
CA TRP A 324 -1.86 3.42 19.80
C TRP A 324 -0.66 3.68 18.91
N ASP A 325 0.40 2.92 19.16
CA ASP A 325 1.62 2.86 18.37
C ASP A 325 1.93 1.39 18.01
N SER A 326 2.96 1.15 17.22
CA SER A 326 3.32 -0.20 16.76
C SER A 326 3.58 -1.17 17.93
N LYS A 327 4.23 -0.70 19.01
CA LYS A 327 4.55 -1.51 20.17
C LYS A 327 3.28 -1.85 20.96
N THR A 328 2.44 -0.87 21.20
CA THR A 328 1.16 -1.07 21.90
C THR A 328 0.22 -1.96 21.10
N ALA A 329 0.13 -1.77 19.77
CA ALA A 329 -0.67 -2.62 18.89
C ALA A 329 -0.18 -4.06 18.90
N SER A 330 1.14 -4.29 18.83
CA SER A 330 1.73 -5.63 18.89
C SER A 330 1.44 -6.33 20.24
N LYS A 331 1.65 -5.62 21.37
CA LYS A 331 1.32 -6.15 22.69
C LYS A 331 -0.17 -6.47 22.81
N PHE A 332 -1.02 -5.54 22.39
CA PHE A 332 -2.48 -5.71 22.43
C PHE A 332 -2.94 -6.92 21.61
N GLN A 333 -2.37 -7.11 20.42
CA GLN A 333 -2.66 -8.25 19.55
C GLN A 333 -2.21 -9.57 20.16
N ALA A 334 -1.03 -9.61 20.81
CA ALA A 334 -0.50 -10.77 21.52
C ALA A 334 -1.36 -11.14 22.75
N GLN A 335 -1.92 -10.15 23.44
CA GLN A 335 -2.83 -10.34 24.57
C GLN A 335 -4.21 -10.87 24.16
N HIS A 336 -4.67 -10.56 22.94
CA HIS A 336 -6.00 -10.92 22.42
C HIS A 336 -5.92 -11.86 21.22
N LEU A 337 -5.30 -13.03 21.38
CA LEU A 337 -5.22 -14.03 20.31
C LEU A 337 -6.60 -14.33 19.75
N TYR A 338 -6.70 -14.55 18.44
CA TYR A 338 -7.96 -14.78 17.73
C TYR A 338 -9.01 -13.69 17.95
N MET A 339 -8.61 -12.50 18.43
CA MET A 339 -9.50 -11.40 18.81
C MET A 339 -10.55 -11.80 19.86
N TYR A 340 -10.17 -12.65 20.80
CA TYR A 340 -10.96 -12.88 21.99
C TYR A 340 -10.95 -11.66 22.92
N TYR A 341 -12.10 -11.33 23.46
CA TYR A 341 -12.21 -10.28 24.47
C TYR A 341 -12.28 -10.91 25.85
N GLY A 342 -11.69 -10.26 26.83
CA GLY A 342 -11.65 -10.73 28.21
C GLY A 342 -10.65 -9.93 29.02
N ASP A 343 -10.55 -10.26 30.29
CA ASP A 343 -9.51 -9.73 31.14
C ASP A 343 -8.18 -10.40 30.79
N VAL A 344 -7.13 -9.61 30.63
CA VAL A 344 -5.79 -10.11 30.37
C VAL A 344 -5.18 -10.57 31.68
N GLU A 345 -4.69 -11.79 31.70
CA GLU A 345 -4.04 -12.41 32.88
C GLU A 345 -2.61 -12.82 32.54
N GLU A 346 -1.79 -12.91 33.59
CA GLU A 346 -0.44 -13.47 33.49
C GLU A 346 -0.56 -14.99 33.52
N ILE A 347 -0.05 -15.64 32.49
CA ILE A 347 -0.16 -17.09 32.29
C ILE A 347 1.23 -17.70 32.24
N ALA A 348 1.50 -18.66 33.09
CA ALA A 348 2.74 -19.46 33.10
C ALA A 348 2.57 -20.69 32.20
N LEU A 349 3.47 -20.85 31.24
CA LEU A 349 3.50 -21.96 30.30
C LEU A 349 4.74 -22.83 30.51
N LYS A 350 4.55 -24.15 30.43
CA LYS A 350 5.63 -25.11 30.26
C LYS A 350 5.87 -25.32 28.77
N VAL A 351 7.02 -24.87 28.28
CA VAL A 351 7.34 -24.82 26.83
C VAL A 351 8.48 -25.81 26.55
N ASP A 352 8.32 -26.65 25.52
CA ASP A 352 9.37 -27.44 24.95
C ASP A 352 10.41 -26.52 24.28
N ARG A 353 11.71 -26.70 24.64
CA ARG A 353 12.80 -25.85 24.15
C ARG A 353 12.91 -25.83 22.62
N GLU A 354 12.50 -26.89 21.95
CA GLU A 354 12.50 -26.94 20.47
C GLU A 354 11.32 -26.19 19.84
N ARG A 355 10.35 -25.71 20.64
CA ARG A 355 9.12 -25.07 20.16
C ARG A 355 9.03 -23.56 20.45
N TYR A 356 10.11 -22.91 20.82
CA TYR A 356 10.10 -21.46 21.06
C TYR A 356 9.65 -20.65 19.84
N THR A 357 9.87 -21.17 18.62
CA THR A 357 9.37 -20.54 17.39
C THR A 357 7.85 -20.34 17.44
N LEU A 358 7.08 -21.32 17.95
CA LEU A 358 5.63 -21.18 18.07
C LEU A 358 5.23 -20.08 19.06
N ILE A 359 5.95 -19.95 20.18
CA ILE A 359 5.72 -18.88 21.14
C ILE A 359 6.03 -17.53 20.51
N HIS A 360 7.17 -17.45 19.82
CA HIS A 360 7.58 -16.21 19.15
C HIS A 360 6.64 -15.79 18.02
N ASP A 361 6.11 -16.73 17.23
CA ASP A 361 5.17 -16.46 16.14
C ASP A 361 3.87 -15.80 16.61
N TYR A 362 3.40 -16.11 17.82
CA TYR A 362 2.15 -15.59 18.38
C TYR A 362 2.35 -14.38 19.30
N TRP A 363 3.41 -14.36 20.11
CA TRP A 363 3.66 -13.31 21.11
C TRP A 363 4.82 -12.38 20.74
N GLY A 364 5.65 -12.72 19.75
CA GLY A 364 6.85 -11.94 19.41
C GLY A 364 7.76 -11.79 20.62
N GLU A 365 8.03 -10.57 21.01
CA GLU A 365 8.83 -10.22 22.21
C GLU A 365 7.98 -10.13 23.50
N ASN A 366 6.67 -10.46 23.47
CA ASN A 366 5.76 -10.27 24.59
C ASN A 366 5.64 -11.51 25.48
N TYR A 367 6.74 -12.21 25.74
CA TYR A 367 6.85 -13.26 26.74
C TYR A 367 8.16 -13.12 27.53
N THR A 368 8.20 -13.69 28.72
CA THR A 368 9.38 -13.66 29.62
C THR A 368 9.80 -15.06 29.96
N PHE A 369 11.07 -15.39 29.71
CA PHE A 369 11.68 -16.61 30.21
C PHE A 369 11.86 -16.51 31.74
N ILE A 370 11.44 -17.50 32.47
CA ILE A 370 11.56 -17.56 33.94
C ILE A 370 12.69 -18.49 34.37
N LYS A 371 12.63 -19.78 34.00
CA LYS A 371 13.64 -20.78 34.39
C LYS A 371 13.59 -22.01 33.50
N HIS A 372 14.67 -22.79 33.57
CA HIS A 372 14.67 -24.16 33.09
C HIS A 372 13.95 -25.07 34.08
N ILE A 373 12.97 -25.85 33.64
CA ILE A 373 12.26 -26.85 34.47
C ILE A 373 13.06 -28.13 34.50
N ASP A 374 13.51 -28.64 33.35
CA ASP A 374 14.29 -29.84 33.15
C ASP A 374 15.12 -29.75 31.85
N GLU A 375 15.71 -30.84 31.37
CA GLU A 375 16.50 -30.82 30.12
C GLU A 375 15.71 -30.49 28.89
N LYS A 376 14.39 -30.71 28.90
CA LYS A 376 13.51 -30.56 27.75
C LYS A 376 12.63 -29.32 27.83
N TYR A 377 12.24 -28.89 29.02
CA TYR A 377 11.20 -27.88 29.20
C TYR A 377 11.68 -26.68 29.98
N ASP A 378 11.12 -25.54 29.57
CA ASP A 378 11.30 -24.26 30.23
C ASP A 378 9.95 -23.71 30.74
N GLU A 379 10.02 -22.81 31.72
CA GLU A 379 8.90 -22.00 32.16
C GLU A 379 9.01 -20.61 31.53
N VAL A 380 7.95 -20.18 30.83
CA VAL A 380 7.79 -18.82 30.31
C VAL A 380 6.49 -18.23 30.85
N VAL A 381 6.47 -16.93 31.00
CA VAL A 381 5.28 -16.18 31.40
C VAL A 381 4.92 -15.19 30.31
N LEU A 382 3.64 -15.08 30.04
CA LEU A 382 3.08 -14.15 29.09
C LEU A 382 1.74 -13.60 29.56
N GLU A 383 1.31 -12.48 29.00
CA GLU A 383 0.00 -11.87 29.25
C GLU A 383 -0.96 -12.20 28.13
N CYS A 384 -2.10 -12.80 28.41
CA CYS A 384 -3.11 -13.15 27.41
C CYS A 384 -4.50 -13.29 28.06
N VAL A 385 -5.55 -13.20 27.23
CA VAL A 385 -6.90 -13.59 27.62
C VAL A 385 -6.97 -15.11 27.77
N PRO A 386 -7.34 -15.66 28.94
CA PRO A 386 -7.31 -17.11 29.20
C PRO A 386 -8.08 -17.96 28.19
N GLU A 387 -9.28 -17.53 27.78
CA GLU A 387 -10.10 -18.23 26.79
C GLU A 387 -9.42 -18.34 25.41
N ALA A 388 -8.65 -17.34 25.04
CA ALA A 388 -7.86 -17.38 23.79
C ALA A 388 -6.72 -18.39 23.91
N MET A 389 -6.12 -18.51 25.10
CA MET A 389 -5.06 -19.46 25.38
C MET A 389 -5.55 -20.90 25.35
N GLU A 390 -6.74 -21.18 25.90
CA GLU A 390 -7.36 -22.51 25.81
C GLU A 390 -7.50 -22.98 24.36
N VAL A 391 -7.94 -22.07 23.45
CA VAL A 391 -8.06 -22.38 22.01
C VAL A 391 -6.70 -22.60 21.36
N TRP A 392 -5.69 -21.87 21.78
CA TRP A 392 -4.34 -22.01 21.21
C TRP A 392 -3.64 -23.30 21.66
N ALA A 393 -3.86 -23.73 22.89
CA ALA A 393 -3.20 -24.89 23.49
C ALA A 393 -3.80 -26.24 23.04
N LEU A 394 -5.00 -26.26 22.44
CA LEU A 394 -5.65 -27.45 21.88
C LEU A 394 -5.09 -27.82 20.52
#